data_1520e39225047f0186ce41d2ce758569
#
_entry.id   1520e39225047f0186ce41d2ce758569
#
_cell.length_a   1.000
_cell.length_b   1.000
_cell.length_c   1.000
_cell.angle_alpha   90.00
_cell.angle_beta   90.00
_cell.angle_gamma   90.00
#
_symmetry.space_group_name_H-M   'P 1'
#
loop_
_entity.id
_entity.type
_entity.pdbx_description
1 polymer ?
#
loop_
_entity_poly.entity_id
_entity_poly.type
_entity_poly.pdbx_seq_one_letter_code
_entity_poly.pdbx_strand_id
1 'polypeptide(L)'
;MKFLFLSFVILFFSTKVAISQNIEKAYFAGGCFWCMEESFEKLNGVEEVISGYSGGITANPTYREVTYGDTGHFEVVEIIYDKNKVSYEDLLKNFWINIDPFDAYGQFCDKGYSYRSVAFYENDKQKNLIERDVKKFEKKFKKKVVTYIKKFEVFYKAEDKHQDYYQEYFENYLRYKKACKREKILSNIWGS
;
A
#
# COMPACT_ATOMS: atom_id res chain seq x y z
N MET A 1 -12.54 39.75 -65.79
CA MET A 1 -12.96 38.50 -65.09
C MET A 1 -12.03 38.36 -63.88
N LYS A 2 -12.53 38.65 -62.67
CA LYS A 2 -11.76 38.49 -61.41
C LYS A 2 -12.20 37.16 -60.78
N PHE A 3 -11.28 36.22 -60.67
CA PHE A 3 -11.51 34.96 -59.95
C PHE A 3 -11.27 35.18 -58.47
N LEU A 4 -12.32 35.02 -57.68
CA LEU A 4 -12.27 35.02 -56.22
C LEU A 4 -11.92 33.57 -55.75
N PHE A 5 -10.70 33.38 -55.19
CA PHE A 5 -10.33 32.13 -54.51
C PHE A 5 -10.86 32.17 -53.08
N LEU A 6 -11.86 31.32 -52.84
CA LEU A 6 -12.41 31.11 -51.49
C LEU A 6 -11.57 30.03 -50.79
N SER A 7 -10.65 30.46 -49.90
CA SER A 7 -9.89 29.51 -49.08
C SER A 7 -10.77 28.95 -47.96
N PHE A 8 -11.05 27.68 -48.03
CA PHE A 8 -11.78 26.96 -46.99
C PHE A 8 -10.77 26.52 -45.90
N VAL A 9 -10.77 27.22 -44.74
CA VAL A 9 -9.99 26.81 -43.59
C VAL A 9 -10.76 25.76 -42.83
N ILE A 10 -10.30 24.48 -42.90
CA ILE A 10 -10.85 23.39 -42.13
C ILE A 10 -10.21 23.45 -40.72
N LEU A 11 -10.95 23.92 -39.71
CA LEU A 11 -10.56 23.83 -38.30
C LEU A 11 -10.73 22.38 -37.82
N PHE A 12 -9.64 21.66 -37.64
CA PHE A 12 -9.63 20.39 -36.92
C PHE A 12 -9.80 20.64 -35.43
N PHE A 13 -11.01 20.47 -34.91
CA PHE A 13 -11.24 20.37 -33.47
C PHE A 13 -10.74 19.01 -32.99
N SER A 14 -9.54 18.99 -32.43
CA SER A 14 -9.02 17.81 -31.71
C SER A 14 -9.76 17.72 -30.37
N THR A 15 -10.79 16.90 -30.27
CA THR A 15 -11.46 16.57 -29.00
C THR A 15 -10.51 15.69 -28.20
N LYS A 16 -9.81 16.29 -27.22
CA LYS A 16 -9.14 15.50 -26.17
C LYS A 16 -10.23 14.79 -25.37
N VAL A 17 -10.38 13.48 -25.56
CA VAL A 17 -11.16 12.64 -24.66
C VAL A 17 -10.42 12.67 -23.33
N ALA A 18 -10.97 13.38 -22.37
CA ALA A 18 -10.51 13.29 -20.99
C ALA A 18 -10.89 11.89 -20.48
N ILE A 19 -9.92 10.99 -20.43
CA ILE A 19 -10.06 9.71 -19.73
C ILE A 19 -10.18 10.09 -18.27
N SER A 20 -11.37 9.96 -17.70
CA SER A 20 -11.60 10.10 -16.27
C SER A 20 -10.77 9.03 -15.57
N GLN A 21 -9.69 9.42 -14.91
CA GLN A 21 -8.95 8.53 -14.04
C GLN A 21 -9.85 8.19 -12.85
N ASN A 22 -10.24 6.95 -12.73
CA ASN A 22 -10.98 6.44 -11.56
C ASN A 22 -10.00 6.11 -10.44
N ILE A 23 -9.42 7.16 -9.86
CA ILE A 23 -8.43 7.06 -8.78
C ILE A 23 -9.15 6.78 -7.47
N GLU A 24 -8.70 5.74 -6.79
CA GLU A 24 -9.11 5.36 -5.44
C GLU A 24 -7.89 5.22 -4.53
N LYS A 25 -8.13 5.09 -3.23
CA LYS A 25 -7.10 4.89 -2.22
C LYS A 25 -7.30 3.58 -1.48
N ALA A 26 -6.20 3.01 -0.98
CA ALA A 26 -6.22 1.87 -0.07
C ALA A 26 -5.08 2.02 0.96
N TYR A 27 -5.23 1.39 2.13
CA TYR A 27 -4.31 1.55 3.24
C TYR A 27 -3.95 0.20 3.86
N PHE A 28 -2.63 -0.08 3.96
CA PHE A 28 -2.14 -1.32 4.55
C PHE A 28 -0.91 -1.08 5.42
N ALA A 29 -0.82 -1.82 6.52
CA ALA A 29 0.36 -1.92 7.37
C ALA A 29 0.93 -3.34 7.28
N GLY A 30 2.19 -3.48 6.95
CA GLY A 30 2.85 -4.77 6.73
C GLY A 30 4.27 -4.84 7.29
N GLY A 31 4.50 -4.24 8.47
CA GLY A 31 5.83 -4.03 9.03
C GLY A 31 6.45 -2.77 8.45
N CYS A 32 7.74 -2.80 8.16
CA CYS A 32 8.45 -1.66 7.57
C CYS A 32 7.75 -1.14 6.30
N PHE A 33 7.34 0.12 6.34
CA PHE A 33 6.61 0.74 5.23
C PHE A 33 7.47 0.88 3.95
N TRP A 34 8.81 0.98 4.02
CA TRP A 34 9.67 0.96 2.83
C TRP A 34 9.52 -0.32 2.00
N CYS A 35 9.35 -1.48 2.69
CA CYS A 35 9.13 -2.76 2.02
C CYS A 35 7.73 -2.84 1.39
N MET A 36 6.74 -2.26 2.03
CA MET A 36 5.37 -2.21 1.51
C MET A 36 5.29 -1.26 0.33
N GLU A 37 5.91 -0.08 0.40
CA GLU A 37 6.04 0.89 -0.68
C GLU A 37 6.65 0.23 -1.92
N GLU A 38 7.84 -0.38 -1.82
CA GLU A 38 8.47 -1.15 -2.91
C GLU A 38 7.53 -2.19 -3.52
N SER A 39 6.76 -2.90 -2.69
CA SER A 39 5.91 -4.00 -3.17
C SER A 39 4.69 -3.53 -3.95
N PHE A 40 4.11 -2.39 -3.57
CA PHE A 40 2.92 -1.85 -4.22
C PHE A 40 3.23 -1.02 -5.46
N GLU A 41 4.30 -0.26 -5.48
CA GLU A 41 4.71 0.53 -6.65
C GLU A 41 5.03 -0.31 -7.89
N LYS A 42 5.37 -1.58 -7.69
CA LYS A 42 5.59 -2.54 -8.79
C LYS A 42 4.31 -3.00 -9.49
N LEU A 43 3.15 -2.68 -8.94
CA LEU A 43 1.87 -3.09 -9.52
C LEU A 43 1.44 -2.12 -10.62
N ASN A 44 1.17 -2.66 -11.81
CA ASN A 44 0.61 -1.85 -12.88
C ASN A 44 -0.79 -1.33 -12.48
N GLY A 45 -0.98 -0.02 -12.51
CA GLY A 45 -2.21 0.65 -12.10
C GLY A 45 -2.13 1.32 -10.73
N VAL A 46 -1.07 1.09 -9.96
CA VAL A 46 -0.70 1.93 -8.83
C VAL A 46 0.01 3.16 -9.39
N GLU A 47 -0.47 4.34 -9.01
CA GLU A 47 0.04 5.63 -9.48
C GLU A 47 1.05 6.24 -8.48
N GLU A 48 0.83 6.03 -7.18
CA GLU A 48 1.68 6.53 -6.10
C GLU A 48 1.49 5.68 -4.85
N VAL A 49 2.55 5.50 -4.07
CA VAL A 49 2.51 4.92 -2.72
C VAL A 49 3.17 5.89 -1.76
N ILE A 50 2.51 6.20 -0.65
CA ILE A 50 3.00 7.16 0.33
C ILE A 50 3.19 6.45 1.66
N SER A 51 4.39 6.47 2.20
CA SER A 51 4.70 5.97 3.54
C SER A 51 4.18 6.90 4.62
N GLY A 52 3.57 6.37 5.69
CA GLY A 52 2.98 7.17 6.75
C GLY A 52 2.48 6.37 7.94
N TYR A 53 1.56 6.96 8.67
CA TYR A 53 1.04 6.45 9.95
C TYR A 53 -0.47 6.49 9.99
N SER A 54 -1.10 5.45 10.55
CA SER A 54 -2.55 5.39 10.76
C SER A 54 -2.93 4.44 11.90
N GLY A 55 -4.17 4.54 12.34
CA GLY A 55 -4.79 3.60 13.30
C GLY A 55 -4.53 3.88 14.76
N GLY A 56 -3.77 4.94 15.10
CA GLY A 56 -3.51 5.42 16.45
C GLY A 56 -4.32 6.68 16.82
N ILE A 57 -3.97 7.29 17.93
CA ILE A 57 -4.72 8.41 18.54
C ILE A 57 -3.97 9.75 18.51
N THR A 58 -2.66 9.74 18.30
CA THR A 58 -1.83 10.95 18.28
C THR A 58 -1.99 11.68 16.95
N ALA A 59 -2.33 12.97 16.99
CA ALA A 59 -2.40 13.79 15.78
C ALA A 59 -1.00 14.19 15.31
N ASN A 60 -0.75 14.12 13.99
CA ASN A 60 0.52 14.47 13.35
C ASN A 60 1.75 13.86 14.06
N PRO A 61 1.79 12.52 14.26
CA PRO A 61 2.88 11.90 14.99
C PRO A 61 4.18 11.95 14.16
N THR A 62 5.30 12.01 14.84
CA THR A 62 6.63 11.83 14.23
C THR A 62 7.01 10.35 14.19
N TYR A 63 7.96 9.99 13.33
CA TYR A 63 8.52 8.63 13.27
C TYR A 63 8.99 8.13 14.65
N ARG A 64 9.67 8.99 15.39
CA ARG A 64 10.17 8.65 16.73
C ARG A 64 9.04 8.33 17.71
N GLU A 65 7.96 9.10 17.70
CA GLU A 65 6.80 8.85 18.55
C GLU A 65 6.08 7.55 18.19
N VAL A 66 5.94 7.25 16.88
CA VAL A 66 5.31 6.01 16.42
C VAL A 66 6.16 4.78 16.76
N THR A 67 7.48 4.88 16.61
CA THR A 67 8.39 3.73 16.78
C THR A 67 8.69 3.45 18.26
N TYR A 68 8.84 4.49 19.06
CA TYR A 68 9.30 4.37 20.47
C TYR A 68 8.29 4.85 21.51
N GLY A 69 7.22 5.50 21.10
CA GLY A 69 6.17 6.01 21.96
C GLY A 69 4.94 5.09 22.02
N ASP A 70 3.88 5.61 22.61
CA ASP A 70 2.59 4.91 22.76
C ASP A 70 1.49 5.65 21.96
N THR A 71 1.75 5.91 20.69
CA THR A 71 0.81 6.63 19.81
C THR A 71 -0.35 5.75 19.35
N GLY A 72 -0.19 4.42 19.41
CA GLY A 72 -1.12 3.45 18.83
C GLY A 72 -1.11 3.39 17.30
N HIS A 73 -0.25 4.17 16.63
CA HIS A 73 -0.11 4.13 15.18
C HIS A 73 0.69 2.94 14.69
N PHE A 74 0.39 2.53 13.45
CA PHE A 74 1.15 1.56 12.66
C PHE A 74 1.94 2.31 11.58
N GLU A 75 3.04 1.71 11.12
CA GLU A 75 3.63 2.07 9.83
C GLU A 75 2.71 1.60 8.71
N VAL A 76 2.21 2.51 7.91
CA VAL A 76 1.16 2.29 6.92
C VAL A 76 1.60 2.87 5.58
N VAL A 77 1.18 2.25 4.48
CA VAL A 77 1.25 2.85 3.15
C VAL A 77 -0.15 3.24 2.68
N GLU A 78 -0.28 4.48 2.16
CA GLU A 78 -1.41 4.92 1.35
C GLU A 78 -1.10 4.58 -0.10
N ILE A 79 -1.96 3.83 -0.77
CA ILE A 79 -1.82 3.42 -2.15
C ILE A 79 -2.85 4.17 -2.98
N ILE A 80 -2.40 4.99 -3.92
CA ILE A 80 -3.22 5.73 -4.89
C ILE A 80 -3.21 4.93 -6.19
N TYR A 81 -4.38 4.49 -6.67
CA TYR A 81 -4.46 3.55 -7.79
C TYR A 81 -5.62 3.82 -8.73
N ASP A 82 -5.44 3.49 -10.01
CA ASP A 82 -6.50 3.50 -11.02
C ASP A 82 -7.27 2.18 -10.98
N LYS A 83 -8.50 2.22 -10.44
CA LYS A 83 -9.35 1.02 -10.30
C LYS A 83 -9.75 0.35 -11.63
N ASN A 84 -9.52 1.01 -12.75
CA ASN A 84 -9.73 0.38 -14.05
C ASN A 84 -8.55 -0.50 -14.47
N LYS A 85 -7.36 -0.32 -13.85
CA LYS A 85 -6.14 -1.07 -14.14
C LYS A 85 -5.86 -2.14 -13.08
N VAL A 86 -6.08 -1.80 -11.80
CA VAL A 86 -5.86 -2.70 -10.67
C VAL A 86 -7.02 -2.60 -9.68
N SER A 87 -7.53 -3.73 -9.21
CA SER A 87 -8.64 -3.75 -8.26
C SER A 87 -8.13 -3.73 -6.80
N TYR A 88 -9.00 -3.30 -5.86
CA TYR A 88 -8.70 -3.46 -4.42
C TYR A 88 -8.38 -4.92 -4.05
N GLU A 89 -9.03 -5.90 -4.68
CA GLU A 89 -8.75 -7.33 -4.47
C GLU A 89 -7.34 -7.71 -4.90
N ASP A 90 -6.80 -7.12 -5.97
CA ASP A 90 -5.42 -7.35 -6.39
C ASP A 90 -4.42 -6.68 -5.45
N LEU A 91 -4.72 -5.47 -4.94
CA LEU A 91 -3.94 -4.84 -3.89
C LEU A 91 -3.95 -5.70 -2.60
N LEU A 92 -5.10 -6.22 -2.22
CA LEU A 92 -5.23 -7.09 -1.04
C LEU A 92 -4.44 -8.40 -1.22
N LYS A 93 -4.43 -9.00 -2.40
CA LYS A 93 -3.57 -10.16 -2.71
C LYS A 93 -2.08 -9.81 -2.55
N ASN A 94 -1.66 -8.66 -3.10
CA ASN A 94 -0.27 -8.19 -2.95
C ASN A 94 0.08 -7.94 -1.48
N PHE A 95 -0.81 -7.36 -0.70
CA PHE A 95 -0.64 -7.20 0.75
C PHE A 95 -0.37 -8.54 1.44
N TRP A 96 -1.24 -9.53 1.23
CA TRP A 96 -1.15 -10.84 1.91
C TRP A 96 0.17 -11.56 1.61
N ILE A 97 0.59 -11.62 0.35
CA ILE A 97 1.83 -12.33 -0.01
C ILE A 97 3.10 -11.63 0.46
N ASN A 98 3.00 -10.39 0.92
CA ASN A 98 4.09 -9.58 1.43
C ASN A 98 4.15 -9.50 2.96
N ILE A 99 3.32 -10.24 3.68
CA ILE A 99 3.33 -10.27 5.16
C ILE A 99 3.36 -11.71 5.70
N ASP A 100 3.75 -11.83 6.98
CA ASP A 100 3.43 -12.99 7.81
C ASP A 100 2.12 -12.70 8.58
N PRO A 101 0.98 -13.26 8.16
CA PRO A 101 -0.30 -12.98 8.80
C PRO A 101 -0.45 -13.66 10.19
N PHE A 102 0.56 -14.42 10.63
CA PHE A 102 0.58 -15.15 11.88
C PHE A 102 1.53 -14.55 12.93
N ASP A 103 2.29 -13.51 12.60
CA ASP A 103 3.19 -12.81 13.54
C ASP A 103 2.43 -11.70 14.30
N ALA A 104 2.15 -11.93 15.57
CA ALA A 104 1.45 -10.98 16.44
C ALA A 104 2.34 -9.86 17.01
N TYR A 105 3.67 -9.95 16.83
CA TYR A 105 4.62 -9.05 17.49
C TYR A 105 5.29 -8.05 16.55
N GLY A 106 4.98 -8.10 15.27
CA GLY A 106 5.56 -7.26 14.23
C GLY A 106 5.62 -8.00 12.90
N GLN A 107 6.63 -7.70 12.09
CA GLN A 107 6.86 -8.42 10.84
C GLN A 107 8.37 -8.67 10.67
N PHE A 108 8.74 -9.91 10.43
CA PHE A 108 10.12 -10.34 10.18
C PHE A 108 11.09 -9.91 11.29
N CYS A 109 12.05 -9.02 10.99
CA CYS A 109 13.00 -8.50 11.96
C CYS A 109 12.46 -7.27 12.73
N ASP A 110 11.41 -6.63 12.26
CA ASP A 110 10.82 -5.46 12.90
C ASP A 110 9.82 -5.89 13.96
N LYS A 111 10.14 -5.61 15.21
CA LYS A 111 9.29 -5.99 16.34
C LYS A 111 8.80 -4.75 17.07
N GLY A 112 7.55 -4.78 17.46
CA GLY A 112 6.87 -3.68 18.14
C GLY A 112 5.46 -3.48 17.59
N TYR A 113 4.69 -2.65 18.28
CA TYR A 113 3.29 -2.41 17.95
C TYR A 113 3.12 -1.78 16.55
N SER A 114 3.95 -0.78 16.23
CA SER A 114 3.91 -0.06 14.96
C SER A 114 4.19 -0.92 13.73
N TYR A 115 4.86 -2.08 13.91
CA TYR A 115 5.20 -3.01 12.83
C TYR A 115 4.23 -4.19 12.66
N ARG A 116 3.12 -4.20 13.38
CA ARG A 116 2.09 -5.24 13.21
C ARG A 116 1.33 -5.04 11.90
N SER A 117 0.82 -6.13 11.35
CA SER A 117 0.05 -6.07 10.11
C SER A 117 -1.39 -5.60 10.33
N VAL A 118 -1.87 -4.74 9.44
CA VAL A 118 -3.25 -4.23 9.43
C VAL A 118 -3.75 -4.13 7.99
N ALA A 119 -4.93 -4.65 7.71
CA ALA A 119 -5.70 -4.31 6.53
C ALA A 119 -6.79 -3.30 6.94
N PHE A 120 -6.69 -2.08 6.42
CA PHE A 120 -7.72 -1.07 6.63
C PHE A 120 -8.82 -1.20 5.58
N TYR A 121 -10.06 -0.86 5.98
CA TYR A 121 -11.20 -0.82 5.07
C TYR A 121 -11.92 0.52 5.19
N GLU A 122 -12.42 1.03 4.08
CA GLU A 122 -13.23 2.26 3.99
C GLU A 122 -14.72 1.94 3.88
N ASN A 123 -15.04 0.73 3.38
CA ASN A 123 -16.42 0.29 3.14
C ASN A 123 -16.59 -1.21 3.38
N ASP A 124 -17.85 -1.66 3.43
CA ASP A 124 -18.21 -3.06 3.73
C ASP A 124 -17.73 -4.04 2.64
N LYS A 125 -17.63 -3.60 1.38
CA LYS A 125 -17.10 -4.45 0.30
C LYS A 125 -15.64 -4.82 0.57
N GLN A 126 -14.81 -3.84 0.92
CA GLN A 126 -13.41 -4.08 1.28
C GLN A 126 -13.31 -4.96 2.53
N LYS A 127 -14.10 -4.66 3.58
CA LYS A 127 -14.14 -5.46 4.80
C LYS A 127 -14.46 -6.93 4.51
N ASN A 128 -15.50 -7.19 3.71
CA ASN A 128 -15.90 -8.54 3.36
C ASN A 128 -14.82 -9.31 2.59
N LEU A 129 -14.05 -8.63 1.71
CA LEU A 129 -12.93 -9.23 1.01
C LEU A 129 -11.80 -9.62 1.97
N ILE A 130 -11.46 -8.75 2.92
CA ILE A 130 -10.45 -9.04 3.94
C ILE A 130 -10.88 -10.24 4.81
N GLU A 131 -12.09 -10.23 5.32
CA GLU A 131 -12.64 -11.30 6.16
C GLU A 131 -12.73 -12.65 5.42
N ARG A 132 -13.08 -12.62 4.14
CA ARG A 132 -13.07 -13.80 3.26
C ARG A 132 -11.67 -14.42 3.20
N ASP A 133 -10.65 -13.59 2.97
CA ASP A 133 -9.27 -14.05 2.84
C ASP A 133 -8.72 -14.56 4.18
N VAL A 134 -9.04 -13.91 5.30
CA VAL A 134 -8.71 -14.40 6.65
C VAL A 134 -9.25 -15.81 6.87
N LYS A 135 -10.57 -16.02 6.63
CA LYS A 135 -11.20 -17.35 6.76
C LYS A 135 -10.52 -18.40 5.86
N LYS A 136 -10.17 -18.02 4.63
CA LYS A 136 -9.46 -18.88 3.68
C LYS A 136 -8.09 -19.31 4.22
N PHE A 137 -7.31 -18.36 4.77
CA PHE A 137 -5.98 -18.63 5.28
C PHE A 137 -6.02 -19.44 6.57
N GLU A 138 -6.92 -19.14 7.51
CA GLU A 138 -7.10 -19.92 8.74
C GLU A 138 -7.44 -21.38 8.42
N LYS A 139 -8.32 -21.60 7.43
CA LYS A 139 -8.65 -22.95 6.96
C LYS A 139 -7.46 -23.66 6.31
N LYS A 140 -6.70 -22.93 5.44
CA LYS A 140 -5.55 -23.49 4.70
C LYS A 140 -4.40 -23.84 5.64
N PHE A 141 -4.03 -22.92 6.53
CA PHE A 141 -2.84 -23.04 7.37
C PHE A 141 -3.13 -23.64 8.74
N LYS A 142 -4.39 -23.82 9.12
CA LYS A 142 -4.85 -24.25 10.45
C LYS A 142 -4.22 -23.43 11.58
N LYS A 143 -4.06 -22.15 11.34
CA LYS A 143 -3.51 -21.13 12.26
C LYS A 143 -4.43 -19.92 12.28
N LYS A 144 -4.53 -19.26 13.43
CA LYS A 144 -5.26 -17.99 13.55
C LYS A 144 -4.50 -16.88 12.86
N VAL A 145 -5.16 -16.14 11.96
CA VAL A 145 -4.65 -14.89 11.40
C VAL A 145 -4.71 -13.82 12.48
N VAL A 146 -3.59 -13.14 12.71
CA VAL A 146 -3.47 -12.08 13.73
C VAL A 146 -3.37 -10.67 13.13
N THR A 147 -3.43 -10.56 11.81
CA THR A 147 -3.54 -9.27 11.10
C THR A 147 -4.80 -8.54 11.57
N TYR A 148 -4.65 -7.28 11.97
CA TYR A 148 -5.80 -6.46 12.36
C TYR A 148 -6.65 -6.11 11.16
N ILE A 149 -7.98 -6.06 11.36
CA ILE A 149 -8.95 -5.52 10.39
C ILE A 149 -9.52 -4.26 11.03
N LYS A 150 -9.17 -3.08 10.51
CA LYS A 150 -9.58 -1.80 11.10
C LYS A 150 -10.29 -0.94 10.06
N LYS A 151 -11.34 -0.20 10.51
CA LYS A 151 -11.89 0.85 9.69
C LYS A 151 -10.84 1.96 9.53
N PHE A 152 -10.67 2.44 8.30
CA PHE A 152 -9.80 3.59 8.04
C PHE A 152 -10.44 4.87 8.59
N GLU A 153 -9.63 5.73 9.21
CA GLU A 153 -10.08 7.00 9.76
C GLU A 153 -9.22 8.16 9.26
N VAL A 154 -7.91 8.10 9.49
CA VAL A 154 -6.98 9.18 9.15
C VAL A 154 -5.61 8.63 8.80
N PHE A 155 -4.91 9.27 7.89
CA PHE A 155 -3.54 8.99 7.50
C PHE A 155 -2.68 10.24 7.71
N TYR A 156 -1.50 10.04 8.29
CA TYR A 156 -0.47 11.06 8.44
C TYR A 156 0.74 10.65 7.63
N LYS A 157 1.10 11.45 6.61
CA LYS A 157 2.30 11.21 5.79
C LYS A 157 3.54 11.23 6.69
N ALA A 158 4.42 10.25 6.53
CA ALA A 158 5.72 10.24 7.20
C ALA A 158 6.65 11.31 6.62
N GLU A 159 7.74 11.59 7.34
CA GLU A 159 8.75 12.56 6.96
C GLU A 159 9.36 12.22 5.59
N ASP A 160 9.75 13.23 4.82
CA ASP A 160 10.20 13.09 3.43
C ASP A 160 11.35 12.08 3.26
N LYS A 161 12.24 11.97 4.23
CA LYS A 161 13.33 10.97 4.24
C LYS A 161 12.87 9.51 4.23
N HIS A 162 11.59 9.24 4.46
CA HIS A 162 11.00 7.91 4.45
C HIS A 162 10.25 7.60 3.15
N GLN A 163 9.98 8.61 2.31
CA GLN A 163 9.38 8.41 1.00
C GLN A 163 10.44 7.89 0.04
N ASP A 164 10.07 6.97 -0.83
CA ASP A 164 10.95 6.38 -1.85
C ASP A 164 12.29 5.83 -1.28
N TYR A 165 12.31 5.51 0.02
CA TYR A 165 13.55 5.11 0.70
C TYR A 165 14.27 3.94 0.01
N TYR A 166 13.52 3.02 -0.55
CA TYR A 166 14.07 1.86 -1.24
C TYR A 166 14.79 2.24 -2.56
N GLN A 167 14.50 3.41 -3.14
CA GLN A 167 15.17 3.97 -4.31
C GLN A 167 16.29 4.92 -3.89
N GLU A 168 15.99 5.90 -3.03
CA GLU A 168 16.90 6.97 -2.62
C GLU A 168 18.10 6.43 -1.80
N TYR A 169 17.87 5.40 -0.98
CA TYR A 169 18.88 4.78 -0.12
C TYR A 169 19.06 3.29 -0.42
N PHE A 170 19.11 2.95 -1.72
CA PHE A 170 19.05 1.59 -2.25
C PHE A 170 19.98 0.60 -1.56
N GLU A 171 21.28 0.94 -1.37
CA GLU A 171 22.27 0.06 -0.74
C GLU A 171 21.95 -0.21 0.75
N ASN A 172 21.44 0.80 1.46
CA ASN A 172 21.04 0.64 2.87
C ASN A 172 19.81 -0.24 2.96
N TYR A 173 18.83 0.00 2.07
CA TYR A 173 17.61 -0.78 2.00
C TYR A 173 17.89 -2.26 1.66
N LEU A 174 18.74 -2.55 0.69
CA LEU A 174 19.11 -3.93 0.36
C LEU A 174 19.78 -4.67 1.52
N ARG A 175 20.68 -3.99 2.25
CA ARG A 175 21.32 -4.56 3.45
C ARG A 175 20.30 -4.88 4.53
N TYR A 176 19.38 -3.96 4.80
CA TYR A 176 18.28 -4.15 5.73
C TYR A 176 17.40 -5.33 5.30
N LYS A 177 16.87 -5.33 4.09
CA LYS A 177 15.98 -6.37 3.54
C LYS A 177 16.60 -7.77 3.63
N LYS A 178 17.90 -7.88 3.30
CA LYS A 178 18.68 -9.11 3.39
C LYS A 178 18.87 -9.58 4.84
N ALA A 179 19.19 -8.67 5.76
CA ALA A 179 19.37 -8.98 7.18
C ALA A 179 18.06 -9.49 7.82
N CYS A 180 16.91 -8.93 7.43
CA CYS A 180 15.59 -9.35 7.89
C CYS A 180 15.12 -10.69 7.32
N LYS A 181 15.78 -11.24 6.31
CA LYS A 181 15.42 -12.52 5.66
C LYS A 181 13.97 -12.58 5.17
N ARG A 182 13.39 -11.40 4.85
CA ARG A 182 11.96 -11.26 4.49
C ARG A 182 11.55 -12.22 3.38
N GLU A 183 12.29 -12.24 2.28
CA GLU A 183 11.99 -13.10 1.12
C GLU A 183 11.95 -14.60 1.48
N LYS A 184 12.92 -15.06 2.29
CA LYS A 184 12.98 -16.45 2.74
C LYS A 184 11.77 -16.83 3.61
N ILE A 185 11.36 -15.93 4.50
CA ILE A 185 10.21 -16.17 5.38
C ILE A 185 8.92 -16.19 4.56
N LEU A 186 8.74 -15.24 3.64
CA LEU A 186 7.58 -15.19 2.76
C LEU A 186 7.48 -16.43 1.87
N SER A 187 8.59 -16.87 1.28
CA SER A 187 8.64 -18.10 0.50
C SER A 187 8.23 -19.33 1.31
N ASN A 188 8.64 -19.44 2.57
CA ASN A 188 8.24 -20.53 3.46
C ASN A 188 6.73 -20.52 3.78
N ILE A 189 6.11 -19.33 3.86
CA ILE A 189 4.67 -19.19 4.17
C ILE A 189 3.83 -19.43 2.91
N TRP A 190 4.20 -18.78 1.81
CA TRP A 190 3.35 -18.70 0.62
C TRP A 190 3.72 -19.72 -0.47
N GLY A 191 4.93 -20.31 -0.43
CA GLY A 191 5.37 -21.33 -1.39
C GLY A 191 5.81 -20.75 -2.75
N SER A 192 6.32 -19.52 -2.76
CA SER A 192 6.79 -18.81 -3.96
C SER A 192 8.32 -18.85 -4.07
#